data_fabe66f9777b6cc58bf3c05312d0d7b9
#
_entry.id   fabe66f9777b6cc58bf3c05312d0d7b9
#
_cell.length_a   1.000
_cell.length_b   1.000
_cell.length_c   1.000
_cell.angle_alpha   90.00
_cell.angle_beta   90.00
_cell.angle_gamma   90.00
#
_symmetry.space_group_name_H-M   'P 1'
#
loop_
_entity.id
_entity.type
_entity.pdbx_description
1 polymer ?
#
loop_
_entity_poly.entity_id
_entity_poly.type
_entity_poly.pdbx_seq_one_letter_code
_entity_poly.pdbx_strand_id
1 'polypeptide(L)'
;MKDYRSIRDELERGDYTFRGTWEKYGPLLIQNRGGEILIGDAQFQGPIRIQVDKGARVEIGDYTSINYGVEIHCKVRVTIGRYLLIAWNVTILDTDYHGVGYSPPKHKPTTLEDGVWVGNGSTILKGVTVGKGSIVAAGSVVNKNVPPFTIVSGNPAKVIKELDPFEGKHGQIYEYKWWDPSFVPLHPDEVYKPELDKLEIPAPVGDAFAIKR
;
A
#
# COMPACT_ATOMS: atom_id res chain seq x y z
N MET A 1 -16.82 15.42 -13.59
CA MET A 1 -15.53 14.70 -13.53
C MET A 1 -14.44 15.76 -13.66
N LYS A 2 -13.69 16.06 -12.57
CA LYS A 2 -12.60 17.06 -12.66
C LYS A 2 -11.48 16.48 -13.53
N ASP A 3 -11.00 17.30 -14.47
CA ASP A 3 -9.92 16.95 -15.38
C ASP A 3 -8.62 16.65 -14.59
N TYR A 4 -7.80 15.74 -15.09
CA TYR A 4 -6.51 15.36 -14.52
C TYR A 4 -5.57 16.55 -14.25
N ARG A 5 -5.67 17.60 -15.06
CA ARG A 5 -4.91 18.85 -14.89
C ARG A 5 -5.33 19.59 -13.62
N SER A 6 -6.62 19.62 -13.29
CA SER A 6 -7.12 20.31 -12.10
C SER A 6 -6.67 19.66 -10.78
N ILE A 7 -6.40 18.35 -10.81
CA ILE A 7 -5.90 17.62 -9.64
C ILE A 7 -4.40 17.88 -9.45
N ARG A 8 -3.63 17.95 -10.54
CA ARG A 8 -2.23 18.37 -10.50
C ARG A 8 -2.08 19.78 -9.92
N ASP A 9 -2.95 20.70 -10.31
CA ASP A 9 -2.97 22.08 -9.83
C ASP A 9 -3.41 22.20 -8.37
N GLU A 10 -4.25 21.27 -7.87
CA GLU A 10 -4.56 21.14 -6.44
C GLU A 10 -3.38 20.57 -5.66
N LEU A 11 -2.62 19.64 -6.26
CA LEU A 11 -1.41 19.05 -5.71
C LEU A 11 -0.27 20.08 -5.62
N GLU A 12 -0.12 20.97 -6.58
CA GLU A 12 0.89 22.04 -6.61
C GLU A 12 0.56 23.21 -5.67
N ARG A 13 -0.65 23.27 -5.09
CA ARG A 13 -1.09 24.35 -4.18
C ARG A 13 -0.66 24.21 -2.71
N GLY A 14 0.20 23.26 -2.38
CA GLY A 14 0.96 23.31 -1.13
C GLY A 14 0.46 22.45 0.03
N ASP A 15 -0.48 21.55 -0.20
CA ASP A 15 -0.99 20.68 0.86
C ASP A 15 -0.16 19.41 1.11
N TYR A 16 0.90 19.17 0.31
CA TYR A 16 1.82 18.03 0.45
C TYR A 16 3.12 18.21 -0.32
N THR A 17 4.13 17.42 0.04
CA THR A 17 5.47 17.45 -0.58
C THR A 17 5.73 16.11 -1.26
N PHE A 18 5.94 16.13 -2.58
CA PHE A 18 6.48 15.02 -3.34
C PHE A 18 7.99 15.08 -3.37
N ARG A 19 8.66 13.94 -3.23
CA ARG A 19 10.13 13.82 -3.31
C ARG A 19 10.61 13.05 -4.52
N GLY A 20 9.71 12.44 -5.30
CA GLY A 20 10.06 11.62 -6.45
C GLY A 20 9.17 11.84 -7.67
N THR A 21 9.41 11.07 -8.72
CA THR A 21 8.48 10.88 -9.84
C THR A 21 7.41 9.89 -9.42
N TRP A 22 6.17 10.13 -9.74
CA TRP A 22 5.08 9.22 -9.42
C TRP A 22 4.18 9.01 -10.61
N GLU A 23 3.70 7.78 -10.76
CA GLU A 23 2.76 7.41 -11.79
C GLU A 23 1.36 7.25 -11.19
N LYS A 24 0.37 7.81 -11.86
CA LYS A 24 -1.00 7.83 -11.40
C LYS A 24 -1.95 7.35 -12.46
N TYR A 25 -2.67 6.29 -12.15
CA TYR A 25 -3.68 5.69 -13.02
C TYR A 25 -5.12 5.88 -12.53
N GLY A 26 -5.37 6.83 -11.63
CA GLY A 26 -6.70 7.10 -11.10
C GLY A 26 -6.74 8.31 -10.17
N PRO A 27 -7.92 8.73 -9.67
CA PRO A 27 -8.06 9.87 -8.78
C PRO A 27 -7.42 9.59 -7.42
N LEU A 28 -6.58 10.51 -6.96
CA LEU A 28 -6.08 10.58 -5.60
C LEU A 28 -6.91 11.62 -4.84
N LEU A 29 -7.70 11.17 -3.88
CA LEU A 29 -8.60 12.01 -3.09
C LEU A 29 -7.93 12.35 -1.76
N ILE A 30 -7.32 13.53 -1.67
CA ILE A 30 -6.66 13.98 -0.46
C ILE A 30 -7.58 14.94 0.30
N GLN A 31 -7.85 14.61 1.56
CA GLN A 31 -8.52 15.48 2.54
C GLN A 31 -7.49 15.89 3.59
N ASN A 32 -6.68 16.91 3.28
CA ASN A 32 -5.73 17.46 4.22
C ASN A 32 -6.37 18.60 5.03
N ARG A 33 -6.42 18.43 6.34
CA ARG A 33 -6.96 19.41 7.29
C ARG A 33 -5.88 20.18 8.04
N GLY A 34 -4.66 20.24 7.49
CA GLY A 34 -3.51 20.93 8.08
C GLY A 34 -2.49 19.97 8.71
N GLY A 35 -2.40 18.76 8.18
CA GLY A 35 -1.32 17.82 8.45
C GLY A 35 -0.24 17.88 7.38
N GLU A 36 0.75 17.00 7.51
CA GLU A 36 1.87 16.85 6.58
C GLU A 36 1.71 15.55 5.78
N ILE A 37 1.93 15.62 4.47
CA ILE A 37 1.94 14.45 3.59
C ILE A 37 3.22 14.47 2.78
N LEU A 38 4.03 13.41 2.93
CA LEU A 38 5.27 13.21 2.20
C LEU A 38 5.13 11.94 1.36
N ILE A 39 5.30 12.09 0.05
CA ILE A 39 5.20 10.99 -0.90
C ILE A 39 6.51 10.90 -1.67
N GLY A 40 7.12 9.73 -1.65
CA GLY A 40 8.28 9.40 -2.46
C GLY A 40 7.90 9.03 -3.90
N ASP A 41 8.77 8.26 -4.53
CA ASP A 41 8.53 7.71 -5.87
C ASP A 41 7.56 6.52 -5.77
N ALA A 42 6.27 6.77 -5.88
CA ALA A 42 5.20 5.81 -5.63
C ALA A 42 4.19 5.76 -6.78
N GLN A 43 3.57 4.59 -6.96
CA GLN A 43 2.55 4.36 -7.98
C GLN A 43 1.16 4.28 -7.34
N PHE A 44 0.21 5.02 -7.89
CA PHE A 44 -1.18 5.03 -7.45
C PHE A 44 -2.11 4.52 -8.56
N GLN A 45 -2.72 3.35 -8.35
CA GLN A 45 -3.55 2.68 -9.34
C GLN A 45 -5.04 2.76 -8.99
N GLY A 46 -5.68 3.87 -9.29
CA GLY A 46 -7.11 4.06 -9.11
C GLY A 46 -7.49 5.02 -7.99
N PRO A 47 -8.78 5.15 -7.66
CA PRO A 47 -9.21 6.04 -6.59
C PRO A 47 -8.65 5.56 -5.24
N ILE A 48 -7.85 6.41 -4.64
CA ILE A 48 -7.25 6.24 -3.31
C ILE A 48 -7.66 7.43 -2.48
N ARG A 49 -8.03 7.19 -1.22
CA ARG A 49 -8.37 8.25 -0.29
C ARG A 49 -7.30 8.36 0.78
N ILE A 50 -6.78 9.57 0.99
CA ILE A 50 -5.88 9.90 2.10
C ILE A 50 -6.52 11.03 2.91
N GLN A 51 -6.86 10.76 4.15
CA GLN A 51 -7.35 11.78 5.07
C GLN A 51 -6.29 12.04 6.14
N VAL A 52 -5.91 13.31 6.31
CA VAL A 52 -4.90 13.71 7.29
C VAL A 52 -5.45 14.87 8.11
N ASP A 53 -5.45 14.72 9.43
CA ASP A 53 -5.92 15.75 10.35
C ASP A 53 -4.79 16.72 10.71
N LYS A 54 -5.15 17.84 11.34
CA LYS A 54 -4.23 18.88 11.75
C LYS A 54 -3.11 18.34 12.65
N GLY A 55 -1.87 18.61 12.29
CA GLY A 55 -0.67 18.17 13.01
C GLY A 55 -0.33 16.69 12.85
N ALA A 56 -1.12 15.93 12.09
CA ALA A 56 -0.82 14.56 11.74
C ALA A 56 0.16 14.47 10.55
N ARG A 57 0.77 13.28 10.34
CA ARG A 57 1.73 13.07 9.28
C ARG A 57 1.54 11.72 8.59
N VAL A 58 1.45 11.75 7.26
CA VAL A 58 1.51 10.56 6.40
C VAL A 58 2.82 10.57 5.63
N GLU A 59 3.53 9.45 5.66
CA GLU A 59 4.73 9.23 4.85
C GLU A 59 4.51 7.99 3.98
N ILE A 60 4.83 8.11 2.68
CA ILE A 60 4.81 7.00 1.72
C ILE A 60 6.19 6.96 1.06
N GLY A 61 6.88 5.85 1.23
CA GLY A 61 8.23 5.64 0.73
C GLY A 61 8.26 5.30 -0.76
N ASP A 62 9.49 5.31 -1.30
CA ASP A 62 9.76 5.07 -2.71
C ASP A 62 9.40 3.65 -3.15
N TYR A 63 9.10 3.49 -4.44
CA TYR A 63 8.81 2.20 -5.10
C TYR A 63 7.64 1.44 -4.48
N THR A 64 6.70 2.17 -3.87
CA THR A 64 5.50 1.61 -3.27
C THR A 64 4.34 1.70 -4.25
N SER A 65 3.65 0.57 -4.46
CA SER A 65 2.45 0.51 -5.29
C SER A 65 1.21 0.42 -4.41
N ILE A 66 0.29 1.37 -4.60
CA ILE A 66 -0.98 1.46 -3.87
C ILE A 66 -2.12 1.34 -4.88
N ASN A 67 -2.93 0.29 -4.69
CA ASN A 67 -3.98 -0.06 -5.62
C ASN A 67 -5.33 0.58 -5.26
N TYR A 68 -6.29 0.35 -6.15
CA TYR A 68 -7.65 0.85 -6.14
C TYR A 68 -8.37 0.66 -4.79
N GLY A 69 -9.08 1.70 -4.36
CA GLY A 69 -9.95 1.66 -3.18
C GLY A 69 -9.23 1.66 -1.83
N VAL A 70 -7.92 1.91 -1.84
CA VAL A 70 -7.16 2.03 -0.57
C VAL A 70 -7.57 3.30 0.15
N GLU A 71 -7.79 3.19 1.45
CA GLU A 71 -8.09 4.30 2.35
C GLU A 71 -7.04 4.41 3.46
N ILE A 72 -6.47 5.60 3.62
CA ILE A 72 -5.51 5.93 4.68
C ILE A 72 -6.12 7.03 5.54
N HIS A 73 -6.30 6.75 6.83
CA HIS A 73 -6.88 7.67 7.80
C HIS A 73 -5.85 7.98 8.89
N CYS A 74 -5.42 9.24 8.93
CA CYS A 74 -4.33 9.68 9.80
C CYS A 74 -4.74 10.82 10.71
N LYS A 75 -4.64 10.58 12.02
CA LYS A 75 -4.84 11.57 13.09
C LYS A 75 -3.58 11.89 13.87
N VAL A 76 -2.57 11.05 13.77
CA VAL A 76 -1.26 11.22 14.42
C VAL A 76 -0.15 10.95 13.43
N ARG A 77 0.02 9.68 13.02
CA ARG A 77 1.04 9.28 12.04
C ARG A 77 0.73 7.95 11.38
N VAL A 78 0.82 7.93 10.07
CA VAL A 78 0.87 6.70 9.25
C VAL A 78 2.15 6.73 8.44
N THR A 79 2.98 5.69 8.62
CA THR A 79 4.23 5.53 7.86
C THR A 79 4.13 4.27 7.00
N ILE A 80 4.31 4.45 5.72
CA ILE A 80 4.38 3.38 4.71
C ILE A 80 5.79 3.43 4.14
N GLY A 81 6.56 2.36 4.33
CA GLY A 81 7.93 2.23 3.92
C GLY A 81 8.11 2.17 2.40
N ARG A 82 9.24 1.62 1.96
CA ARG A 82 9.60 1.48 0.54
C ARG A 82 9.29 0.09 0.03
N TYR A 83 9.08 -0.04 -1.30
CA TYR A 83 8.86 -1.33 -1.96
C TYR A 83 7.64 -2.10 -1.45
N LEU A 84 6.59 -1.41 -1.04
CA LEU A 84 5.36 -2.04 -0.61
C LEU A 84 4.43 -2.35 -1.78
N LEU A 85 3.68 -3.42 -1.61
CA LEU A 85 2.51 -3.71 -2.42
C LEU A 85 1.26 -3.62 -1.56
N ILE A 86 0.42 -2.62 -1.80
CA ILE A 86 -0.86 -2.47 -1.11
C ILE A 86 -1.97 -2.75 -2.13
N ALA A 87 -2.64 -3.89 -1.94
CA ALA A 87 -3.68 -4.36 -2.85
C ALA A 87 -4.99 -3.57 -2.71
N TRP A 88 -6.02 -3.99 -3.43
CA TRP A 88 -7.30 -3.28 -3.52
C TRP A 88 -8.07 -3.25 -2.20
N ASN A 89 -8.79 -2.14 -1.95
CA ASN A 89 -9.72 -1.99 -0.82
C ASN A 89 -9.08 -2.23 0.55
N VAL A 90 -7.80 -1.88 0.69
CA VAL A 90 -7.11 -1.94 1.99
C VAL A 90 -7.40 -0.67 2.77
N THR A 91 -7.64 -0.82 4.08
CA THR A 91 -7.81 0.30 5.01
C THR A 91 -6.67 0.35 6.02
N ILE A 92 -6.04 1.53 6.16
CA ILE A 92 -4.96 1.76 7.13
C ILE A 92 -5.37 2.89 8.06
N LEU A 93 -5.40 2.61 9.36
CA LEU A 93 -5.88 3.52 10.39
C LEU A 93 -4.82 3.73 11.48
N ASP A 94 -4.70 4.96 11.99
CA ASP A 94 -4.00 5.27 13.24
C ASP A 94 -4.96 5.70 14.37
N THR A 95 -6.26 5.54 14.16
CA THR A 95 -7.32 6.10 15.00
C THR A 95 -8.52 5.15 15.16
N ASP A 96 -9.22 5.25 16.31
CA ASP A 96 -10.55 4.64 16.50
C ASP A 96 -11.68 5.57 16.02
N TYR A 97 -11.40 6.84 15.71
CA TYR A 97 -12.37 7.92 15.45
C TYR A 97 -13.30 8.24 16.61
N HIS A 98 -13.83 7.24 17.29
CA HIS A 98 -14.82 7.37 18.35
C HIS A 98 -14.31 6.76 19.64
N GLY A 99 -14.67 7.36 20.75
CA GLY A 99 -14.44 6.81 22.07
C GLY A 99 -15.42 5.67 22.40
N VAL A 100 -15.10 4.92 23.42
CA VAL A 100 -16.00 3.88 23.95
C VAL A 100 -16.44 4.27 25.38
N GLY A 101 -17.74 4.39 25.59
CA GLY A 101 -18.29 4.89 26.84
C GLY A 101 -17.82 6.33 27.09
N TYR A 102 -17.20 6.57 28.23
CA TYR A 102 -16.64 7.89 28.60
C TYR A 102 -15.18 8.08 28.18
N SER A 103 -14.56 7.07 27.56
CA SER A 103 -13.17 7.18 27.11
C SER A 103 -13.10 7.88 25.76
N PRO A 104 -12.18 8.86 25.58
CA PRO A 104 -11.99 9.51 24.28
C PRO A 104 -11.47 8.53 23.23
N PRO A 105 -11.56 8.89 21.94
CA PRO A 105 -10.95 8.11 20.87
C PRO A 105 -9.45 7.93 21.12
N LYS A 106 -8.92 6.76 20.76
CA LYS A 106 -7.50 6.46 20.88
C LYS A 106 -6.84 6.60 19.52
N HIS A 107 -5.70 7.26 19.51
CA HIS A 107 -4.85 7.43 18.33
C HIS A 107 -3.47 6.87 18.66
N LYS A 108 -2.92 6.05 17.74
CA LYS A 108 -1.57 5.48 17.88
C LYS A 108 -0.95 5.36 16.50
N PRO A 109 0.31 5.78 16.31
CA PRO A 109 0.99 5.65 15.04
C PRO A 109 0.90 4.23 14.47
N THR A 110 0.69 4.14 13.17
CA THR A 110 0.65 2.86 12.43
C THR A 110 1.76 2.87 11.40
N THR A 111 2.53 1.78 11.34
CA THR A 111 3.71 1.66 10.49
C THR A 111 3.66 0.36 9.69
N LEU A 112 3.88 0.47 8.38
CA LEU A 112 4.19 -0.64 7.50
C LEU A 112 5.65 -0.47 7.07
N GLU A 113 6.51 -1.41 7.46
CA GLU A 113 7.93 -1.35 7.14
C GLU A 113 8.21 -1.74 5.69
N ASP A 114 9.47 -1.59 5.24
CA ASP A 114 9.89 -1.85 3.86
C ASP A 114 9.49 -3.27 3.39
N GLY A 115 9.04 -3.37 2.14
CA GLY A 115 8.74 -4.65 1.47
C GLY A 115 7.51 -5.39 1.99
N VAL A 116 6.64 -4.75 2.75
CA VAL A 116 5.39 -5.35 3.20
C VAL A 116 4.43 -5.51 2.02
N TRP A 117 3.79 -6.67 1.97
CA TRP A 117 2.65 -6.89 1.08
C TRP A 117 1.35 -6.97 1.88
N VAL A 118 0.39 -6.10 1.55
CA VAL A 118 -0.95 -6.12 2.14
C VAL A 118 -1.95 -6.62 1.09
N GLY A 119 -2.53 -7.79 1.35
CA GLY A 119 -3.56 -8.41 0.53
C GLY A 119 -4.87 -7.63 0.52
N ASN A 120 -5.65 -7.79 -0.55
CA ASN A 120 -6.87 -7.04 -0.77
C ASN A 120 -7.91 -7.18 0.36
N GLY A 121 -8.66 -6.10 0.62
CA GLY A 121 -9.71 -6.06 1.62
C GLY A 121 -9.22 -6.18 3.06
N SER A 122 -7.91 -6.05 3.31
CA SER A 122 -7.36 -6.11 4.67
C SER A 122 -7.48 -4.77 5.38
N THR A 123 -7.51 -4.83 6.72
CA THR A 123 -7.54 -3.64 7.58
C THR A 123 -6.37 -3.67 8.55
N ILE A 124 -5.57 -2.59 8.57
CA ILE A 124 -4.49 -2.38 9.53
C ILE A 124 -4.96 -1.35 10.55
N LEU A 125 -5.08 -1.79 11.79
CA LEU A 125 -5.60 -0.96 12.87
C LEU A 125 -4.51 -0.10 13.50
N LYS A 126 -4.94 0.94 14.23
CA LYS A 126 -4.06 1.87 14.95
C LYS A 126 -3.04 1.18 15.84
N GLY A 127 -1.85 1.75 15.89
CA GLY A 127 -0.77 1.28 16.76
C GLY A 127 -0.10 -0.01 16.31
N VAL A 128 -0.39 -0.48 15.11
CA VAL A 128 0.21 -1.67 14.53
C VAL A 128 1.49 -1.30 13.80
N THR A 129 2.55 -2.07 14.03
CA THR A 129 3.71 -2.14 13.16
C THR A 129 3.66 -3.47 12.40
N VAL A 130 3.61 -3.40 11.07
CA VAL A 130 3.80 -4.57 10.21
C VAL A 130 5.27 -4.62 9.83
N GLY A 131 5.96 -5.64 10.32
CA GLY A 131 7.41 -5.78 10.18
C GLY A 131 7.84 -6.04 8.74
N LYS A 132 9.08 -5.66 8.46
CA LYS A 132 9.75 -5.73 7.16
C LYS A 132 9.51 -7.07 6.46
N GLY A 133 9.17 -7.03 5.16
CA GLY A 133 9.00 -8.23 4.34
C GLY A 133 7.85 -9.16 4.72
N SER A 134 6.96 -8.72 5.58
CA SER A 134 5.81 -9.52 5.99
C SER A 134 4.66 -9.41 5.01
N ILE A 135 3.80 -10.41 5.01
CA ILE A 135 2.61 -10.50 4.17
C ILE A 135 1.38 -10.53 5.05
N VAL A 136 0.47 -9.63 4.78
CA VAL A 136 -0.89 -9.66 5.33
C VAL A 136 -1.80 -10.32 4.29
N ALA A 137 -2.32 -11.50 4.58
CA ALA A 137 -3.21 -12.22 3.66
C ALA A 137 -4.52 -11.45 3.46
N ALA A 138 -5.13 -11.62 2.29
CA ALA A 138 -6.37 -10.94 1.93
C ALA A 138 -7.48 -11.09 2.99
N GLY A 139 -8.28 -10.02 3.20
CA GLY A 139 -9.39 -10.01 4.14
C GLY A 139 -9.00 -10.04 5.62
N SER A 140 -7.73 -9.84 5.94
CA SER A 140 -7.25 -9.90 7.33
C SER A 140 -7.49 -8.61 8.10
N VAL A 141 -7.73 -8.72 9.40
CA VAL A 141 -7.79 -7.57 10.33
C VAL A 141 -6.63 -7.64 11.30
N VAL A 142 -5.65 -6.76 11.09
CA VAL A 142 -4.41 -6.72 11.87
C VAL A 142 -4.57 -5.75 13.03
N ASN A 143 -4.60 -6.28 14.26
CA ASN A 143 -4.80 -5.52 15.49
C ASN A 143 -3.61 -5.63 16.47
N LYS A 144 -2.53 -6.32 16.08
CA LYS A 144 -1.27 -6.47 16.83
C LYS A 144 -0.09 -6.36 15.87
N ASN A 145 1.08 -6.02 16.40
CA ASN A 145 2.30 -5.99 15.62
C ASN A 145 2.57 -7.33 14.94
N VAL A 146 3.02 -7.24 13.70
CA VAL A 146 3.42 -8.39 12.88
C VAL A 146 4.95 -8.47 12.89
N PRO A 147 5.54 -9.61 13.28
CA PRO A 147 6.99 -9.78 13.21
C PRO A 147 7.49 -9.64 11.76
N PRO A 148 8.74 -9.23 11.55
CA PRO A 148 9.33 -9.22 10.21
C PRO A 148 9.30 -10.61 9.57
N PHE A 149 9.22 -10.66 8.25
CA PHE A 149 9.27 -11.90 7.46
C PHE A 149 8.26 -12.96 7.90
N THR A 150 7.02 -12.54 8.15
CA THR A 150 5.94 -13.48 8.51
C THR A 150 4.73 -13.28 7.62
N ILE A 151 3.94 -14.34 7.46
CA ILE A 151 2.59 -14.25 6.88
C ILE A 151 1.58 -14.27 8.02
N VAL A 152 0.70 -13.26 8.03
CA VAL A 152 -0.44 -13.22 8.94
C VAL A 152 -1.76 -13.34 8.19
N SER A 153 -2.76 -13.98 8.79
CA SER A 153 -4.08 -14.16 8.19
C SER A 153 -5.19 -14.20 9.24
N GLY A 154 -6.38 -13.78 8.85
CA GLY A 154 -7.61 -13.91 9.62
C GLY A 154 -8.10 -12.63 10.29
N ASN A 155 -9.21 -12.72 11.03
CA ASN A 155 -9.81 -11.66 11.83
C ASN A 155 -10.10 -12.18 13.25
N PRO A 156 -9.31 -11.78 14.28
CA PRO A 156 -8.07 -11.04 14.18
C PRO A 156 -6.94 -11.84 13.50
N ALA A 157 -6.03 -11.14 12.83
CA ALA A 157 -4.91 -11.77 12.13
C ALA A 157 -3.94 -12.44 13.11
N LYS A 158 -3.47 -13.63 12.72
CA LYS A 158 -2.46 -14.42 13.44
C LYS A 158 -1.36 -14.83 12.48
N VAL A 159 -0.16 -15.03 13.00
CA VAL A 159 0.95 -15.60 12.23
C VAL A 159 0.58 -17.01 11.80
N ILE A 160 0.68 -17.28 10.50
CA ILE A 160 0.43 -18.59 9.89
C ILE A 160 1.70 -19.21 9.30
N LYS A 161 2.72 -18.38 9.00
CA LYS A 161 3.98 -18.84 8.44
C LYS A 161 5.09 -17.83 8.74
N GLU A 162 6.28 -18.32 9.05
CA GLU A 162 7.53 -17.56 9.02
C GLU A 162 8.16 -17.71 7.64
N LEU A 163 8.78 -16.65 7.13
CA LEU A 163 9.41 -16.59 5.82
C LEU A 163 10.93 -16.52 6.00
N ASP A 164 11.67 -17.28 5.22
CA ASP A 164 13.10 -17.12 5.14
C ASP A 164 13.45 -15.95 4.21
N PRO A 165 14.08 -14.88 4.70
CA PRO A 165 14.46 -13.74 3.87
C PRO A 165 15.52 -14.09 2.82
N PHE A 166 16.19 -15.24 2.93
CA PHE A 166 17.28 -15.68 2.05
C PHE A 166 16.89 -16.81 1.10
N GLU A 167 15.78 -17.50 1.32
CA GLU A 167 15.25 -18.50 0.40
C GLU A 167 14.52 -17.83 -0.78
N GLY A 168 15.27 -17.20 -1.69
CA GLY A 168 14.78 -16.50 -2.86
C GLY A 168 14.10 -17.37 -3.92
N LYS A 169 13.31 -18.39 -3.53
CA LYS A 169 12.58 -19.28 -4.45
C LYS A 169 11.07 -19.16 -4.38
N HIS A 170 10.51 -18.37 -3.47
CA HIS A 170 9.07 -18.36 -3.23
C HIS A 170 8.50 -16.94 -3.21
N GLY A 171 8.08 -16.50 -4.37
CA GLY A 171 7.26 -15.32 -4.55
C GLY A 171 8.04 -14.07 -4.96
N GLN A 172 7.45 -13.38 -5.88
CA GLN A 172 7.98 -12.23 -6.60
C GLN A 172 8.54 -11.10 -5.72
N ILE A 173 8.09 -11.00 -4.48
CA ILE A 173 8.53 -9.97 -3.53
C ILE A 173 9.97 -10.21 -3.05
N TYR A 174 10.40 -11.46 -2.96
CA TYR A 174 11.76 -11.83 -2.51
C TYR A 174 12.79 -11.85 -3.64
N GLU A 175 12.36 -12.02 -4.88
CA GLU A 175 13.23 -11.94 -6.05
C GLU A 175 13.78 -10.53 -6.23
N TYR A 176 13.09 -9.51 -5.73
CA TYR A 176 13.49 -8.10 -5.82
C TYR A 176 14.58 -7.69 -4.84
N LYS A 177 15.11 -8.56 -3.97
CA LYS A 177 16.17 -8.22 -3.00
C LYS A 177 16.06 -6.79 -2.44
N TRP A 178 14.83 -6.32 -2.22
CA TRP A 178 14.53 -4.94 -1.83
C TRP A 178 15.20 -4.51 -0.50
N TRP A 179 15.77 -5.46 0.25
CA TRP A 179 16.60 -5.21 1.43
C TRP A 179 18.06 -4.90 1.10
N ASP A 180 18.51 -5.12 -0.14
CA ASP A 180 19.87 -4.80 -0.58
C ASP A 180 19.90 -3.35 -1.08
N PRO A 181 20.63 -2.43 -0.42
CA PRO A 181 20.68 -1.03 -0.84
C PRO A 181 21.32 -0.80 -2.22
N SER A 182 22.00 -1.81 -2.77
CA SER A 182 22.50 -1.78 -4.15
C SER A 182 21.48 -2.27 -5.18
N PHE A 183 20.34 -2.77 -4.72
CA PHE A 183 19.31 -3.30 -5.59
C PHE A 183 18.58 -2.16 -6.31
N VAL A 184 18.67 -2.15 -7.62
CA VAL A 184 17.82 -1.34 -8.50
C VAL A 184 16.68 -2.24 -8.95
N PRO A 185 15.41 -1.92 -8.62
CA PRO A 185 14.28 -2.69 -9.11
C PRO A 185 14.31 -2.76 -10.63
N LEU A 186 14.31 -3.96 -11.18
CA LEU A 186 14.08 -4.12 -12.60
C LEU A 186 12.63 -3.72 -12.91
N HIS A 187 12.42 -3.10 -14.08
CA HIS A 187 11.06 -2.83 -14.53
C HIS A 187 10.27 -4.15 -14.57
N PRO A 188 8.99 -4.20 -14.19
CA PRO A 188 8.20 -5.44 -14.22
C PRO A 188 8.34 -6.23 -15.52
N ASP A 189 8.40 -5.55 -16.66
CA ASP A 189 8.58 -6.17 -17.98
C ASP A 189 9.94 -6.87 -18.14
N GLU A 190 10.97 -6.45 -17.42
CA GLU A 190 12.31 -7.07 -17.45
C GLU A 190 12.38 -8.33 -16.58
N VAL A 191 11.57 -8.37 -15.50
CA VAL A 191 11.53 -9.50 -14.56
C VAL A 191 10.66 -10.64 -15.09
N TYR A 192 9.50 -10.30 -15.67
CA TYR A 192 8.50 -11.29 -16.09
C TYR A 192 8.68 -11.78 -17.53
N LYS A 193 9.36 -11.02 -18.38
CA LYS A 193 9.52 -11.37 -19.77
C LYS A 193 10.07 -12.78 -20.02
N PRO A 194 11.13 -13.25 -19.32
CA PRO A 194 11.65 -14.59 -19.51
C PRO A 194 10.69 -15.72 -19.09
N GLU A 195 9.78 -15.42 -18.16
CA GLU A 195 8.78 -16.39 -17.68
C GLU A 195 7.52 -16.37 -18.54
N LEU A 196 7.10 -15.19 -19.00
CA LEU A 196 5.98 -15.02 -19.91
C LEU A 196 6.28 -15.65 -21.29
N ASP A 197 7.51 -15.55 -21.77
CA ASP A 197 7.96 -16.18 -23.02
C ASP A 197 7.95 -17.73 -22.96
N LYS A 198 7.94 -18.31 -21.75
CA LYS A 198 7.81 -19.76 -21.51
C LYS A 198 6.38 -20.23 -21.35
N LEU A 199 5.43 -19.33 -21.11
CA LEU A 199 4.03 -19.66 -21.03
C LEU A 199 3.46 -19.78 -22.44
N GLU A 200 3.15 -21.00 -22.86
CA GLU A 200 2.24 -21.21 -23.98
C GLU A 200 0.86 -20.70 -23.59
N ILE A 201 0.61 -19.40 -23.81
CA ILE A 201 -0.71 -18.82 -23.63
C ILE A 201 -1.57 -19.39 -24.75
N PRO A 202 -2.58 -20.24 -24.45
CA PRO A 202 -3.48 -20.71 -25.50
C PRO A 202 -4.14 -19.50 -26.15
N ALA A 203 -4.21 -19.54 -27.49
CA ALA A 203 -4.86 -18.48 -28.25
C ALA A 203 -6.24 -18.18 -27.64
N PRO A 204 -6.65 -16.91 -27.53
CA PRO A 204 -7.94 -16.56 -26.96
C PRO A 204 -9.05 -17.31 -27.69
N VAL A 205 -9.79 -18.12 -26.97
CA VAL A 205 -10.95 -18.85 -27.49
C VAL A 205 -12.04 -17.82 -27.76
N GLY A 206 -12.13 -17.42 -29.03
CA GLY A 206 -13.25 -16.70 -29.63
C GLY A 206 -13.81 -15.49 -28.86
N ASP A 207 -14.35 -14.54 -29.56
CA ASP A 207 -14.93 -13.24 -29.19
C ASP A 207 -15.92 -13.21 -27.98
N ALA A 208 -15.56 -13.78 -26.86
CA ALA A 208 -16.42 -13.83 -25.67
C ALA A 208 -16.62 -12.45 -24.99
N PHE A 209 -15.95 -11.39 -25.44
CA PHE A 209 -16.06 -10.03 -24.91
C PHE A 209 -16.32 -8.93 -25.95
N ALA A 210 -16.98 -9.27 -27.06
CA ALA A 210 -17.52 -8.23 -27.93
C ALA A 210 -18.68 -7.53 -27.22
N ILE A 211 -18.36 -6.46 -26.51
CA ILE A 211 -19.38 -5.50 -26.03
C ILE A 211 -19.99 -4.89 -27.30
N LYS A 212 -21.21 -5.32 -27.64
CA LYS A 212 -22.02 -4.62 -28.65
C LYS A 212 -22.22 -3.19 -28.15
N ARG A 213 -21.72 -2.22 -28.93
CA ARG A 213 -22.03 -0.80 -28.79
C ARG A 213 -23.52 -0.55 -29.15
#